data_0c2efca0e43e06677f8d7d987346cf53
#
_entry.id   0c2efca0e43e06677f8d7d987346cf53
#
_cell.length_a   1.000
_cell.length_b   1.000
_cell.length_c   1.000
_cell.angle_alpha   90.00
_cell.angle_beta   90.00
_cell.angle_gamma   90.00
#
_symmetry.space_group_name_H-M   'P 1'
#
loop_
_entity.id
_entity.type
_entity.pdbx_description
1 polymer ?
#
loop_
_entity_poly.entity_id
_entity_poly.type
_entity_poly.pdbx_seq_one_letter_code
_entity_poly.pdbx_strand_id
1 'polypeptide(L)'
;MRKKLKKTYKLLRSYYFSALYKKIHLKSEFQPKFIKLKKPKLNKISYKVYSIKNCRIYTNCVENVSVIKNNQLIAEGSLQQISGKLVSAKRNEVLRSGTPKFIKKINGNVFNLTQGASGYNNYSHWLLDIVPKIIILSKAYDLKNIDYFYFSKLNHFQKETLKILKLSSIKIIDSKFNKHCLVENLMFCTHPHYFKGTLFKAHSNIPKWIIYNLRKIFLAAASKKIGNYKKIYIDRSDSQYNHCKIINDTEIKKYLKKKGFKIIRLSEYSLKQQISIFKNCNLVVGPHGAGLANLIFCKKKTKVLEIKNIGHPNIGYQKISKYNKLKHQYIMLKKIENNKQGDMFLPIKKLENFLM
;
A
#
# COMPACT_ATOMS: atom_id res chain seq x y z
N MET A 1 -26.51 27.42 -8.83
CA MET A 1 -26.67 26.87 -10.18
C MET A 1 -25.68 25.75 -10.52
N ARG A 2 -24.36 25.92 -10.53
CA ARG A 2 -23.35 24.87 -10.89
C ARG A 2 -23.45 23.55 -10.10
N LYS A 3 -23.79 23.55 -8.80
CA LYS A 3 -23.94 22.31 -8.00
C LYS A 3 -25.18 21.49 -8.40
N LYS A 4 -26.31 22.13 -8.70
CA LYS A 4 -27.53 21.47 -9.20
C LYS A 4 -27.28 20.80 -10.56
N LEU A 5 -26.74 21.55 -11.52
CA LEU A 5 -26.37 21.03 -12.85
C LEU A 5 -25.43 19.82 -12.79
N LYS A 6 -24.40 19.85 -11.92
CA LYS A 6 -23.51 18.70 -11.72
C LYS A 6 -24.26 17.48 -11.14
N LYS A 7 -25.25 17.68 -10.28
CA LYS A 7 -26.06 16.60 -9.69
C LYS A 7 -26.97 15.98 -10.74
N THR A 8 -27.66 16.80 -11.52
CA THR A 8 -28.54 16.34 -12.63
C THR A 8 -27.75 15.59 -13.69
N TYR A 9 -26.60 16.12 -14.15
CA TYR A 9 -25.72 15.43 -15.09
C TYR A 9 -25.25 14.05 -14.57
N LYS A 10 -24.88 13.96 -13.30
CA LYS A 10 -24.50 12.68 -12.69
C LYS A 10 -25.66 11.68 -12.69
N LEU A 11 -26.87 12.13 -12.42
CA LEU A 11 -28.08 11.28 -12.45
C LEU A 11 -28.37 10.78 -13.86
N LEU A 12 -28.48 11.66 -14.85
CA LEU A 12 -28.72 11.29 -16.25
C LEU A 12 -27.68 10.31 -16.78
N ARG A 13 -26.42 10.58 -16.48
CA ARG A 13 -25.32 9.69 -16.82
C ARG A 13 -25.43 8.32 -16.14
N SER A 14 -25.82 8.28 -14.86
CA SER A 14 -26.03 7.02 -14.14
C SER A 14 -27.18 6.22 -14.75
N TYR A 15 -28.29 6.87 -15.12
CA TYR A 15 -29.41 6.24 -15.80
C TYR A 15 -29.01 5.64 -17.15
N TYR A 16 -28.34 6.41 -18.01
CA TYR A 16 -27.86 5.95 -19.31
C TYR A 16 -27.01 4.68 -19.19
N PHE A 17 -26.00 4.70 -18.31
CA PHE A 17 -25.12 3.55 -18.14
C PHE A 17 -25.78 2.38 -17.39
N SER A 18 -26.81 2.62 -16.58
CA SER A 18 -27.60 1.56 -15.95
C SER A 18 -28.50 0.86 -16.96
N ALA A 19 -29.04 1.58 -17.95
CA ALA A 19 -29.77 0.98 -19.08
C ALA A 19 -28.82 0.12 -19.93
N LEU A 20 -27.60 0.63 -20.22
CA LEU A 20 -26.60 -0.07 -21.04
C LEU A 20 -26.00 -1.31 -20.36
N TYR A 21 -25.67 -1.23 -19.07
CA TYR A 21 -24.90 -2.27 -18.35
C TYR A 21 -25.67 -2.95 -17.22
N LYS A 22 -26.95 -2.61 -17.05
CA LYS A 22 -27.83 -3.07 -15.98
C LYS A 22 -27.34 -2.67 -14.57
N LYS A 23 -28.21 -2.78 -13.59
CA LYS A 23 -27.92 -2.50 -12.18
C LYS A 23 -26.95 -3.55 -11.62
N ILE A 24 -26.03 -3.11 -10.76
CA ILE A 24 -25.09 -3.99 -10.06
C ILE A 24 -25.68 -4.38 -8.72
N HIS A 25 -25.63 -5.67 -8.41
CA HIS A 25 -26.11 -6.24 -7.17
C HIS A 25 -24.95 -6.85 -6.38
N LEU A 26 -25.00 -6.79 -5.05
CA LEU A 26 -24.08 -7.52 -4.20
C LEU A 26 -24.60 -8.96 -4.06
N LYS A 27 -23.76 -9.93 -4.35
CA LYS A 27 -24.04 -11.34 -4.06
C LYS A 27 -23.34 -11.76 -2.78
N SER A 28 -24.07 -12.41 -1.88
CA SER A 28 -23.55 -12.86 -0.59
C SER A 28 -22.65 -14.10 -0.70
N GLU A 29 -22.88 -14.94 -1.71
CA GLU A 29 -22.05 -16.12 -1.99
C GLU A 29 -21.77 -16.27 -3.48
N PHE A 30 -20.51 -16.55 -3.78
CA PHE A 30 -20.06 -16.72 -5.14
C PHE A 30 -20.20 -18.19 -5.57
N GLN A 31 -21.00 -18.48 -6.60
CA GLN A 31 -21.12 -19.85 -7.11
C GLN A 31 -19.85 -20.27 -7.86
N PRO A 32 -19.24 -21.44 -7.52
CA PRO A 32 -17.96 -21.88 -8.03
C PRO A 32 -17.88 -22.14 -9.55
N LYS A 33 -19.03 -22.30 -10.24
CA LYS A 33 -19.08 -22.78 -11.65
C LYS A 33 -18.30 -21.91 -12.65
N PHE A 34 -17.97 -20.65 -12.32
CA PHE A 34 -17.25 -19.74 -13.23
C PHE A 34 -15.88 -19.30 -12.74
N ILE A 35 -15.40 -19.84 -11.60
CA ILE A 35 -14.17 -19.39 -10.96
C ILE A 35 -13.20 -20.53 -10.78
N LYS A 36 -11.97 -20.32 -11.26
CA LYS A 36 -10.84 -21.10 -10.81
C LYS A 36 -10.34 -20.52 -9.49
N LEU A 37 -10.45 -21.27 -8.40
CA LEU A 37 -10.02 -20.89 -7.06
C LEU A 37 -8.82 -21.73 -6.64
N LYS A 38 -7.71 -21.06 -6.33
CA LYS A 38 -6.54 -21.68 -5.67
C LYS A 38 -6.39 -21.13 -4.25
N LYS A 39 -5.95 -21.99 -3.33
CA LYS A 39 -5.83 -21.66 -1.89
C LYS A 39 -4.39 -21.81 -1.41
N PRO A 40 -3.45 -20.91 -1.82
CA PRO A 40 -2.08 -20.96 -1.35
C PRO A 40 -1.98 -20.71 0.16
N LYS A 41 -1.08 -21.43 0.83
CA LYS A 41 -0.78 -21.25 2.26
C LYS A 41 0.54 -20.48 2.43
N LEU A 42 0.54 -19.50 3.31
CA LEU A 42 1.70 -18.71 3.72
C LEU A 42 1.75 -18.65 5.25
N ASN A 43 2.70 -19.34 5.87
CA ASN A 43 2.81 -19.46 7.33
C ASN A 43 1.48 -19.82 8.00
N LYS A 44 0.86 -20.95 7.63
CA LYS A 44 -0.43 -21.43 8.16
C LYS A 44 -1.66 -20.56 7.80
N ILE A 45 -1.48 -19.42 7.12
CA ILE A 45 -2.59 -18.58 6.64
C ILE A 45 -2.96 -19.03 5.24
N SER A 46 -4.22 -19.41 5.04
CA SER A 46 -4.76 -19.74 3.73
C SER A 46 -5.31 -18.48 3.06
N TYR A 47 -4.79 -18.19 1.88
CA TYR A 47 -5.29 -17.12 1.00
C TYR A 47 -6.10 -17.74 -0.14
N LYS A 48 -6.93 -16.91 -0.77
CA LYS A 48 -7.69 -17.32 -1.96
C LYS A 48 -7.19 -16.51 -3.14
N VAL A 49 -6.90 -17.19 -4.25
CA VAL A 49 -6.58 -16.55 -5.54
C VAL A 49 -7.65 -16.98 -6.53
N TYR A 50 -8.33 -16.01 -7.08
CA TYR A 50 -9.45 -16.16 -8.01
C TYR A 50 -8.98 -15.88 -9.43
N SER A 51 -9.53 -16.62 -10.40
CA SER A 51 -9.36 -16.38 -11.83
C SER A 51 -10.73 -16.52 -12.49
N ILE A 52 -11.20 -15.47 -13.16
CA ILE A 52 -12.56 -15.35 -13.69
C ILE A 52 -12.51 -14.91 -15.15
N LYS A 53 -13.06 -15.73 -16.04
CA LYS A 53 -13.17 -15.39 -17.46
C LYS A 53 -14.26 -14.34 -17.72
N ASN A 54 -14.03 -13.45 -18.68
CA ASN A 54 -14.96 -12.42 -19.12
C ASN A 54 -15.55 -11.64 -17.94
N CYS A 55 -14.68 -11.06 -17.13
CA CYS A 55 -15.02 -10.35 -15.90
C CYS A 55 -14.77 -8.85 -16.04
N ARG A 56 -15.71 -8.05 -15.56
CA ARG A 56 -15.53 -6.59 -15.54
C ARG A 56 -14.74 -6.14 -14.32
N ILE A 57 -13.85 -5.19 -14.52
CA ILE A 57 -13.23 -4.41 -13.46
C ILE A 57 -13.58 -2.94 -13.66
N TYR A 58 -13.99 -2.28 -12.58
CA TYR A 58 -14.32 -0.86 -12.58
C TYR A 58 -13.64 -0.17 -11.41
N THR A 59 -13.09 1.01 -11.64
CA THR A 59 -12.60 1.90 -10.58
C THR A 59 -12.82 3.36 -10.97
N ASN A 60 -13.24 4.19 -10.02
CA ASN A 60 -13.25 5.64 -10.18
C ASN A 60 -11.98 6.28 -9.57
N CYS A 61 -11.35 5.59 -8.62
CA CYS A 61 -10.08 5.96 -8.00
C CYS A 61 -9.36 4.68 -7.52
N VAL A 62 -8.08 4.78 -7.20
CA VAL A 62 -7.23 3.62 -6.84
C VAL A 62 -7.73 2.89 -5.59
N GLU A 63 -8.37 3.61 -4.68
CA GLU A 63 -8.87 3.07 -3.41
C GLU A 63 -10.22 2.35 -3.56
N ASN A 64 -10.92 2.55 -4.67
CA ASN A 64 -12.27 2.04 -4.88
C ASN A 64 -12.34 1.19 -6.15
N VAL A 65 -12.16 -0.11 -6.00
CA VAL A 65 -12.22 -1.08 -7.10
C VAL A 65 -13.47 -1.96 -6.99
N SER A 66 -14.01 -2.35 -8.12
CA SER A 66 -15.17 -3.25 -8.23
C SER A 66 -14.86 -4.34 -9.23
N VAL A 67 -14.94 -5.58 -8.81
CA VAL A 67 -14.89 -6.76 -9.67
C VAL A 67 -16.31 -7.24 -9.90
N ILE A 68 -16.74 -7.35 -11.15
CA ILE A 68 -18.15 -7.56 -11.50
C ILE A 68 -18.26 -8.68 -12.52
N LYS A 69 -19.07 -9.68 -12.22
CA LYS A 69 -19.42 -10.77 -13.14
C LYS A 69 -20.94 -10.93 -13.20
N ASN A 70 -21.51 -10.94 -14.42
CA ASN A 70 -22.95 -11.07 -14.66
C ASN A 70 -23.79 -10.05 -13.81
N ASN A 71 -23.35 -8.79 -13.77
CA ASN A 71 -23.92 -7.70 -12.98
C ASN A 71 -23.92 -7.93 -11.45
N GLN A 72 -23.14 -8.89 -10.97
CA GLN A 72 -22.94 -9.15 -9.57
C GLN A 72 -21.56 -8.65 -9.12
N LEU A 73 -21.54 -7.84 -8.07
CA LEU A 73 -20.31 -7.39 -7.41
C LEU A 73 -19.71 -8.55 -6.62
N ILE A 74 -18.46 -8.89 -6.92
CA ILE A 74 -17.71 -9.91 -6.21
C ILE A 74 -17.06 -9.28 -4.99
N ALA A 75 -17.59 -9.58 -3.81
CA ALA A 75 -17.19 -8.95 -2.56
C ALA A 75 -15.69 -9.17 -2.26
N GLU A 76 -15.18 -10.37 -2.50
CA GLU A 76 -13.79 -10.77 -2.22
C GLU A 76 -12.76 -10.01 -3.08
N GLY A 77 -13.17 -9.55 -4.28
CA GLY A 77 -12.32 -8.76 -5.18
C GLY A 77 -12.56 -7.25 -5.09
N SER A 78 -13.50 -6.80 -4.27
CA SER A 78 -14.03 -5.43 -4.27
C SER A 78 -13.89 -4.71 -2.93
N LEU A 79 -12.92 -5.11 -2.09
CA LEU A 79 -12.58 -4.36 -0.88
C LEU A 79 -12.02 -2.99 -1.25
N GLN A 80 -12.38 -1.99 -0.46
CA GLN A 80 -11.93 -0.62 -0.62
C GLN A 80 -11.02 -0.22 0.53
N GLN A 81 -10.24 0.84 0.35
CA GLN A 81 -9.54 1.48 1.44
C GLN A 81 -10.00 2.94 1.54
N ILE A 82 -10.60 3.28 2.65
CA ILE A 82 -11.11 4.63 2.91
C ILE A 82 -10.52 5.12 4.23
N SER A 83 -9.86 6.27 4.20
CA SER A 83 -9.24 6.88 5.40
C SER A 83 -8.38 5.88 6.21
N GLY A 84 -7.56 5.10 5.52
CA GLY A 84 -6.65 4.13 6.14
C GLY A 84 -7.33 2.87 6.71
N LYS A 85 -8.62 2.65 6.42
CA LYS A 85 -9.37 1.46 6.84
C LYS A 85 -9.77 0.64 5.63
N LEU A 86 -9.69 -0.68 5.73
CA LEU A 86 -10.31 -1.58 4.78
C LEU A 86 -11.83 -1.55 5.00
N VAL A 87 -12.57 -1.36 3.92
CA VAL A 87 -14.03 -1.26 3.92
C VAL A 87 -14.61 -2.37 3.03
N SER A 88 -15.67 -3.00 3.51
CA SER A 88 -16.33 -4.10 2.80
C SER A 88 -16.97 -3.64 1.49
N ALA A 89 -17.13 -4.58 0.56
CA ALA A 89 -17.80 -4.36 -0.71
C ALA A 89 -19.27 -3.90 -0.58
N LYS A 90 -19.92 -4.11 0.56
CA LYS A 90 -21.30 -3.64 0.84
C LYS A 90 -21.47 -2.12 0.67
N ARG A 91 -20.39 -1.36 0.83
CA ARG A 91 -20.35 0.11 0.66
C ARG A 91 -19.78 0.54 -0.69
N ASN A 92 -19.57 -0.39 -1.61
CA ASN A 92 -19.00 -0.06 -2.91
C ASN A 92 -19.95 0.85 -3.70
N GLU A 93 -19.39 1.94 -4.25
CA GLU A 93 -20.16 2.97 -4.94
C GLU A 93 -20.95 2.45 -6.14
N VAL A 94 -20.47 1.39 -6.80
CA VAL A 94 -21.14 0.82 -7.99
C VAL A 94 -22.52 0.24 -7.67
N LEU A 95 -22.78 -0.15 -6.42
CA LEU A 95 -24.10 -0.62 -5.99
C LEU A 95 -25.18 0.48 -6.06
N ARG A 96 -24.73 1.74 -5.93
CA ARG A 96 -25.60 2.92 -5.99
C ARG A 96 -25.55 3.61 -7.35
N SER A 97 -24.37 3.75 -7.93
CA SER A 97 -24.12 4.61 -9.11
C SER A 97 -23.88 3.82 -10.39
N GLY A 98 -23.90 2.47 -10.34
CA GLY A 98 -23.52 1.63 -11.48
C GLY A 98 -22.07 1.86 -11.91
N THR A 99 -21.80 1.59 -13.19
CA THR A 99 -20.47 1.74 -13.81
C THR A 99 -20.50 2.78 -14.94
N PRO A 100 -20.58 4.10 -14.63
CA PRO A 100 -20.84 5.15 -15.60
C PRO A 100 -19.62 5.51 -16.47
N LYS A 101 -19.08 4.51 -17.17
CA LYS A 101 -17.99 4.60 -18.16
C LYS A 101 -18.13 3.51 -19.21
N PHE A 102 -17.74 3.81 -20.44
CA PHE A 102 -17.69 2.81 -21.49
C PHE A 102 -16.69 1.71 -21.19
N ILE A 103 -17.03 0.50 -21.62
CA ILE A 103 -16.20 -0.69 -21.42
C ILE A 103 -15.09 -0.73 -22.47
N LYS A 104 -13.85 -0.93 -22.01
CA LYS A 104 -12.72 -1.31 -22.85
C LYS A 104 -12.47 -2.81 -22.72
N LYS A 105 -12.39 -3.53 -23.82
CA LYS A 105 -12.00 -4.95 -23.82
C LYS A 105 -10.50 -5.10 -23.66
N ILE A 106 -10.09 -6.05 -22.83
CA ILE A 106 -8.68 -6.40 -22.58
C ILE A 106 -8.56 -7.91 -22.72
N ASN A 107 -7.76 -8.34 -23.70
CA ASN A 107 -7.43 -9.75 -23.91
C ASN A 107 -6.23 -10.12 -23.05
N GLY A 108 -6.18 -11.40 -22.60
CA GLY A 108 -5.10 -11.95 -21.81
C GLY A 108 -5.38 -12.01 -20.30
N ASN A 109 -4.33 -12.34 -19.57
CA ASN A 109 -4.34 -12.58 -18.12
C ASN A 109 -4.01 -11.30 -17.36
N VAL A 110 -4.96 -10.75 -16.65
CA VAL A 110 -4.81 -9.50 -15.89
C VAL A 110 -4.89 -9.78 -14.40
N PHE A 111 -3.87 -9.40 -13.64
CA PHE A 111 -3.93 -9.45 -12.18
C PHE A 111 -4.24 -8.08 -11.58
N ASN A 112 -5.33 -8.01 -10.81
CA ASN A 112 -5.77 -6.81 -10.13
C ASN A 112 -4.96 -6.54 -8.86
N LEU A 113 -4.17 -5.47 -8.85
CA LEU A 113 -3.42 -5.01 -7.68
C LEU A 113 -4.17 -3.95 -6.86
N THR A 114 -5.22 -3.31 -7.41
CA THR A 114 -5.86 -2.14 -6.79
C THR A 114 -6.75 -2.46 -5.60
N GLN A 115 -7.21 -3.70 -5.45
CA GLN A 115 -8.14 -4.10 -4.40
C GLN A 115 -7.62 -3.75 -2.99
N GLY A 116 -8.41 -2.99 -2.24
CA GLY A 116 -8.12 -2.61 -0.85
C GLY A 116 -6.77 -1.90 -0.68
N ALA A 117 -6.26 -1.29 -1.74
CA ALA A 117 -4.93 -0.71 -1.76
C ALA A 117 -4.98 0.80 -1.88
N SER A 118 -4.21 1.47 -1.06
CA SER A 118 -3.88 2.89 -1.19
C SER A 118 -2.42 3.09 -1.64
N GLY A 119 -1.89 2.10 -2.38
CA GLY A 119 -0.47 2.04 -2.75
C GLY A 119 -0.05 2.99 -3.85
N TYR A 120 -0.94 3.80 -4.40
CA TYR A 120 -0.68 4.64 -5.57
C TYR A 120 0.61 5.46 -5.46
N ASN A 121 0.78 6.20 -4.40
CA ASN A 121 1.95 7.05 -4.15
C ASN A 121 2.55 6.83 -2.76
N ASN A 122 2.15 5.76 -2.07
CA ASN A 122 2.56 5.48 -0.71
C ASN A 122 3.48 4.26 -0.66
N TYR A 123 4.75 4.49 -0.36
CA TYR A 123 5.78 3.48 -0.27
C TYR A 123 5.46 2.35 0.73
N SER A 124 4.92 2.71 1.89
CA SER A 124 4.55 1.72 2.91
C SER A 124 3.44 0.79 2.44
N HIS A 125 2.38 1.34 1.83
CA HIS A 125 1.29 0.54 1.27
C HIS A 125 1.75 -0.30 0.08
N TRP A 126 2.65 0.22 -0.75
CA TRP A 126 3.23 -0.56 -1.83
C TRP A 126 3.92 -1.81 -1.31
N LEU A 127 4.82 -1.66 -0.34
CA LEU A 127 5.56 -2.80 0.22
C LEU A 127 4.68 -3.76 1.03
N LEU A 128 3.69 -3.24 1.78
CA LEU A 128 2.96 -4.02 2.76
C LEU A 128 1.60 -4.56 2.25
N ASP A 129 1.03 -3.93 1.21
CA ASP A 129 -0.27 -4.32 0.67
C ASP A 129 -0.15 -4.85 -0.77
N ILE A 130 0.62 -4.19 -1.65
CA ILE A 130 0.66 -4.54 -3.07
C ILE A 130 1.65 -5.67 -3.35
N VAL A 131 2.90 -5.55 -2.95
CA VAL A 131 3.92 -6.60 -3.16
C VAL A 131 3.49 -7.94 -2.57
N PRO A 132 2.87 -8.02 -1.37
CA PRO A 132 2.34 -9.27 -0.85
C PRO A 132 1.27 -9.92 -1.71
N LYS A 133 0.45 -9.17 -2.46
CA LYS A 133 -0.50 -9.76 -3.42
C LYS A 133 0.22 -10.50 -4.55
N ILE A 134 1.32 -9.93 -5.05
CA ILE A 134 2.17 -10.57 -6.07
C ILE A 134 2.77 -11.86 -5.50
N ILE A 135 3.23 -11.83 -4.23
CA ILE A 135 3.75 -13.04 -3.55
C ILE A 135 2.65 -14.10 -3.38
N ILE A 136 1.43 -13.71 -3.00
CA ILE A 136 0.30 -14.65 -2.91
C ILE A 136 0.00 -15.26 -4.28
N LEU A 137 -0.04 -14.44 -5.34
CA LEU A 137 -0.27 -14.91 -6.71
C LEU A 137 0.80 -15.91 -7.14
N SER A 138 2.09 -15.64 -6.88
CA SER A 138 3.20 -16.53 -7.26
C SER A 138 3.17 -17.91 -6.61
N LYS A 139 2.41 -18.07 -5.52
CA LYS A 139 2.17 -19.36 -4.87
C LYS A 139 1.03 -20.17 -5.51
N ALA A 140 0.27 -19.53 -6.38
CA ALA A 140 -0.87 -20.14 -7.06
C ALA A 140 -0.66 -20.29 -8.57
N TYR A 141 0.06 -19.36 -9.19
CA TYR A 141 0.26 -19.31 -10.64
C TYR A 141 1.71 -18.93 -10.98
N ASP A 142 2.20 -19.39 -12.13
CA ASP A 142 3.44 -18.88 -12.70
C ASP A 142 3.21 -17.43 -13.17
N LEU A 143 4.03 -16.51 -12.67
CA LEU A 143 3.93 -15.10 -13.00
C LEU A 143 4.29 -14.80 -14.47
N LYS A 144 4.97 -15.72 -15.16
CA LYS A 144 5.23 -15.61 -16.62
C LYS A 144 3.94 -15.62 -17.44
N ASN A 145 2.87 -16.21 -16.92
CA ASN A 145 1.56 -16.28 -17.57
C ASN A 145 0.68 -15.05 -17.31
N ILE A 146 1.22 -14.00 -16.67
CA ILE A 146 0.51 -12.74 -16.42
C ILE A 146 0.94 -11.72 -17.48
N ASP A 147 -0.01 -11.26 -18.27
CA ASP A 147 0.23 -10.26 -19.31
C ASP A 147 0.22 -8.84 -18.74
N TYR A 148 -0.69 -8.60 -17.77
CA TYR A 148 -0.92 -7.25 -17.25
C TYR A 148 -1.12 -7.23 -15.73
N PHE A 149 -0.60 -6.17 -15.10
CA PHE A 149 -1.07 -5.71 -13.80
C PHE A 149 -2.07 -4.56 -13.98
N TYR A 150 -3.25 -4.68 -13.42
CA TYR A 150 -4.19 -3.58 -13.34
C TYR A 150 -3.88 -2.75 -12.09
N PHE A 151 -3.34 -1.54 -12.33
CA PHE A 151 -2.93 -0.61 -11.28
C PHE A 151 -2.92 0.82 -11.83
N SER A 152 -2.38 1.79 -11.10
CA SER A 152 -2.08 3.12 -11.59
C SER A 152 -0.72 3.17 -12.30
N LYS A 153 -0.42 4.28 -12.98
CA LYS A 153 0.94 4.54 -13.51
C LYS A 153 1.98 4.37 -12.40
N LEU A 154 2.98 3.55 -12.67
CA LEU A 154 4.04 3.27 -11.71
C LEU A 154 5.00 4.45 -11.56
N ASN A 155 5.35 4.79 -10.33
CA ASN A 155 6.44 5.70 -10.00
C ASN A 155 7.79 4.97 -9.92
N HIS A 156 8.86 5.71 -9.60
CA HIS A 156 10.23 5.20 -9.65
C HIS A 156 10.44 3.97 -8.75
N PHE A 157 10.12 4.05 -7.45
CA PHE A 157 10.36 2.92 -6.52
C PHE A 157 9.51 1.68 -6.85
N GLN A 158 8.34 1.84 -7.46
CA GLN A 158 7.49 0.73 -7.89
C GLN A 158 8.11 0.01 -9.09
N LYS A 159 8.63 0.76 -10.06
CA LYS A 159 9.38 0.18 -11.20
C LYS A 159 10.62 -0.56 -10.73
N GLU A 160 11.39 0.02 -9.81
CA GLU A 160 12.57 -0.64 -9.22
C GLU A 160 12.16 -1.92 -8.46
N THR A 161 11.02 -1.90 -7.74
CA THR A 161 10.48 -3.10 -7.10
C THR A 161 10.23 -4.21 -8.11
N LEU A 162 9.51 -3.91 -9.21
CA LEU A 162 9.23 -4.92 -10.24
C LEU A 162 10.51 -5.42 -10.90
N LYS A 163 11.53 -4.58 -11.07
CA LYS A 163 12.85 -4.98 -11.55
C LYS A 163 13.54 -5.97 -10.61
N ILE A 164 13.49 -5.71 -9.29
CA ILE A 164 14.02 -6.63 -8.27
C ILE A 164 13.29 -7.97 -8.29
N LEU A 165 11.97 -7.94 -8.49
CA LEU A 165 11.12 -9.13 -8.59
C LEU A 165 11.24 -9.85 -9.94
N LYS A 166 12.02 -9.33 -10.92
CA LYS A 166 12.13 -9.82 -12.29
C LYS A 166 10.79 -9.84 -13.05
N LEU A 167 9.95 -8.84 -12.81
CA LEU A 167 8.60 -8.69 -13.38
C LEU A 167 8.45 -7.45 -14.27
N SER A 168 9.53 -6.90 -14.78
CA SER A 168 9.53 -5.69 -15.62
C SER A 168 8.85 -5.90 -16.99
N SER A 169 8.70 -7.13 -17.45
CA SER A 169 8.01 -7.49 -18.69
C SER A 169 6.50 -7.40 -18.61
N ILE A 170 5.94 -7.49 -17.40
CA ILE A 170 4.48 -7.42 -17.20
C ILE A 170 4.02 -5.98 -17.43
N LYS A 171 3.10 -5.79 -18.38
CA LYS A 171 2.57 -4.47 -18.74
C LYS A 171 1.62 -3.94 -17.68
N ILE A 172 1.51 -2.61 -17.56
CA ILE A 172 0.59 -1.96 -16.62
C ILE A 172 -0.62 -1.42 -17.37
N ILE A 173 -1.80 -1.86 -16.99
CA ILE A 173 -3.06 -1.21 -17.39
C ILE A 173 -3.31 -0.09 -16.39
N ASP A 174 -3.07 1.17 -16.81
CA ASP A 174 -3.29 2.33 -15.96
C ASP A 174 -4.78 2.53 -15.68
N SER A 175 -5.18 2.28 -14.44
CA SER A 175 -6.55 2.38 -13.96
C SER A 175 -7.13 3.81 -14.02
N LYS A 176 -6.28 4.84 -14.10
CA LYS A 176 -6.73 6.24 -14.27
C LYS A 176 -7.40 6.45 -15.62
N PHE A 177 -6.89 5.83 -16.68
CA PHE A 177 -7.41 5.93 -18.04
C PHE A 177 -8.32 4.75 -18.42
N ASN A 178 -8.09 3.58 -17.84
CA ASN A 178 -8.85 2.35 -18.11
C ASN A 178 -9.78 2.04 -16.93
N LYS A 179 -10.76 2.91 -16.69
CA LYS A 179 -11.64 2.85 -15.51
C LYS A 179 -12.66 1.72 -15.55
N HIS A 180 -13.05 1.26 -16.71
CA HIS A 180 -14.03 0.18 -16.90
C HIS A 180 -13.54 -0.76 -18.00
N CYS A 181 -13.15 -1.96 -17.60
CA CYS A 181 -12.64 -2.96 -18.53
C CYS A 181 -13.44 -4.26 -18.43
N LEU A 182 -13.66 -4.89 -19.56
CA LEU A 182 -14.04 -6.31 -19.67
C LEU A 182 -12.77 -7.08 -19.98
N VAL A 183 -12.34 -7.89 -19.03
CA VAL A 183 -11.08 -8.62 -19.08
C VAL A 183 -11.35 -10.07 -19.42
N GLU A 184 -10.59 -10.62 -20.38
CA GLU A 184 -10.73 -12.01 -20.81
C GLU A 184 -10.50 -12.97 -19.62
N ASN A 185 -9.42 -12.79 -18.86
CA ASN A 185 -9.16 -13.55 -17.65
C ASN A 185 -8.66 -12.63 -16.52
N LEU A 186 -9.56 -12.26 -15.61
CA LEU A 186 -9.25 -11.40 -14.47
C LEU A 186 -8.87 -12.24 -13.26
N MET A 187 -7.69 -11.97 -12.72
CA MET A 187 -7.20 -12.57 -11.49
C MET A 187 -7.16 -11.55 -10.36
N PHE A 188 -7.45 -11.99 -9.14
CA PHE A 188 -7.28 -11.22 -7.90
C PHE A 188 -7.10 -12.18 -6.73
N CYS A 189 -6.63 -11.67 -5.59
CA CYS A 189 -6.48 -12.50 -4.40
C CYS A 189 -7.15 -11.84 -3.18
N THR A 190 -7.36 -12.62 -2.12
CA THR A 190 -7.72 -12.08 -0.80
C THR A 190 -6.69 -11.04 -0.39
N HIS A 191 -7.13 -9.93 0.20
CA HIS A 191 -6.21 -8.90 0.69
C HIS A 191 -5.25 -9.48 1.74
N PRO A 192 -3.94 -9.17 1.67
CA PRO A 192 -2.93 -9.80 2.55
C PRO A 192 -3.21 -9.65 4.05
N HIS A 193 -3.90 -8.57 4.45
CA HIS A 193 -4.24 -8.30 5.84
C HIS A 193 -5.65 -8.78 6.24
N TYR A 194 -6.43 -9.30 5.29
CA TYR A 194 -7.80 -9.79 5.52
C TYR A 194 -7.84 -11.32 5.53
N PHE A 195 -7.15 -11.93 6.48
CA PHE A 195 -7.04 -13.39 6.54
C PHE A 195 -7.81 -14.03 7.69
N LYS A 196 -8.32 -13.23 8.65
CA LYS A 196 -9.11 -13.69 9.81
C LYS A 196 -10.62 -13.45 9.65
N GLY A 197 -11.09 -13.13 8.45
CA GLY A 197 -12.50 -12.83 8.20
C GLY A 197 -12.98 -11.46 8.70
N THR A 198 -12.11 -10.64 9.27
CA THR A 198 -12.41 -9.30 9.79
C THR A 198 -11.67 -8.21 9.04
N LEU A 199 -12.23 -7.01 9.05
CA LEU A 199 -11.62 -5.83 8.44
C LEU A 199 -10.83 -5.05 9.50
N PHE A 200 -9.57 -4.77 9.20
CA PHE A 200 -8.66 -4.06 10.09
C PHE A 200 -8.31 -2.68 9.56
N LYS A 201 -7.83 -1.80 10.44
CA LYS A 201 -7.08 -0.63 10.01
C LYS A 201 -5.86 -1.09 9.21
N ALA A 202 -5.55 -0.38 8.12
CA ALA A 202 -4.37 -0.68 7.32
C ALA A 202 -3.12 -0.76 8.20
N HIS A 203 -2.28 -1.76 7.95
CA HIS A 203 -1.05 -2.06 8.69
C HIS A 203 -1.20 -2.46 10.17
N SER A 204 -2.41 -2.45 10.74
CA SER A 204 -2.58 -2.88 12.13
C SER A 204 -2.50 -4.39 12.32
N ASN A 205 -2.62 -5.17 11.26
CA ASN A 205 -2.60 -6.63 11.30
C ASN A 205 -1.70 -7.24 10.21
N ILE A 206 -0.45 -6.75 10.11
CA ILE A 206 0.54 -7.25 9.17
C ILE A 206 0.93 -8.68 9.58
N PRO A 207 0.74 -9.70 8.71
CA PRO A 207 1.23 -11.04 8.98
C PRO A 207 2.76 -11.13 8.94
N LYS A 208 3.35 -11.91 9.83
CA LYS A 208 4.82 -12.08 9.91
C LYS A 208 5.46 -12.53 8.59
N TRP A 209 4.76 -13.37 7.81
CA TRP A 209 5.26 -13.87 6.53
C TRP A 209 5.56 -12.76 5.51
N ILE A 210 4.81 -11.65 5.55
CA ILE A 210 5.04 -10.48 4.68
C ILE A 210 6.45 -9.95 4.93
N ILE A 211 6.76 -9.66 6.18
CA ILE A 211 8.06 -9.11 6.57
C ILE A 211 9.19 -10.09 6.21
N TYR A 212 8.99 -11.38 6.50
CA TYR A 212 9.97 -12.41 6.18
C TYR A 212 10.26 -12.50 4.67
N ASN A 213 9.22 -12.56 3.82
CA ASN A 213 9.41 -12.66 2.36
C ASN A 213 10.01 -11.39 1.77
N LEU A 214 9.55 -10.19 2.21
CA LEU A 214 10.13 -8.93 1.77
C LEU A 214 11.62 -8.86 2.12
N ARG A 215 12.01 -9.25 3.34
CA ARG A 215 13.42 -9.33 3.72
C ARG A 215 14.21 -10.28 2.82
N LYS A 216 13.72 -11.50 2.62
CA LYS A 216 14.38 -12.52 1.79
C LYS A 216 14.62 -12.01 0.37
N ILE A 217 13.62 -11.38 -0.23
CA ILE A 217 13.69 -10.89 -1.63
C ILE A 217 14.60 -9.65 -1.73
N PHE A 218 14.35 -8.65 -0.89
CA PHE A 218 14.97 -7.34 -1.09
C PHE A 218 16.38 -7.22 -0.50
N LEU A 219 16.70 -7.92 0.58
CA LEU A 219 18.07 -7.87 1.14
C LEU A 219 19.13 -8.44 0.19
N ALA A 220 18.74 -9.37 -0.70
CA ALA A 220 19.62 -9.88 -1.76
C ALA A 220 19.92 -8.81 -2.83
N ALA A 221 19.04 -7.81 -3.00
CA ALA A 221 19.18 -6.73 -3.97
C ALA A 221 19.91 -5.48 -3.44
N ALA A 222 20.41 -5.51 -2.21
CA ALA A 222 21.10 -4.39 -1.57
C ALA A 222 22.27 -3.90 -2.42
N SER A 223 22.43 -2.58 -2.57
CA SER A 223 23.55 -1.98 -3.29
C SER A 223 24.85 -2.13 -2.51
N LYS A 224 25.95 -2.43 -3.20
CA LYS A 224 27.29 -2.42 -2.61
C LYS A 224 27.91 -1.00 -2.56
N LYS A 225 27.40 -0.08 -3.38
CA LYS A 225 27.93 1.26 -3.60
C LYS A 225 27.25 2.34 -2.74
N ILE A 226 27.18 2.16 -1.42
CA ILE A 226 26.63 3.20 -0.55
C ILE A 226 27.42 3.28 0.75
N GLY A 227 27.49 4.49 1.34
CA GLY A 227 28.16 4.72 2.60
C GLY A 227 27.60 3.89 3.75
N ASN A 228 28.48 3.52 4.67
CA ASN A 228 28.14 2.70 5.84
C ASN A 228 27.65 3.62 6.99
N TYR A 229 26.42 4.14 6.87
CA TYR A 229 25.85 5.05 7.86
C TYR A 229 25.36 4.26 9.08
N LYS A 230 25.98 4.48 10.24
CA LYS A 230 25.61 3.78 11.48
C LYS A 230 24.38 4.41 12.17
N LYS A 231 24.26 5.73 12.12
CA LYS A 231 23.16 6.52 12.68
C LYS A 231 22.49 7.31 11.58
N ILE A 232 21.18 7.17 11.40
CA ILE A 232 20.42 7.86 10.36
C ILE A 232 19.22 8.59 10.93
N TYR A 233 18.94 9.76 10.38
CA TYR A 233 17.70 10.49 10.58
C TYR A 233 16.93 10.56 9.27
N ILE A 234 15.67 10.14 9.28
CA ILE A 234 14.80 10.18 8.09
C ILE A 234 14.23 11.59 7.94
N ASP A 235 14.76 12.34 6.97
CA ASP A 235 14.23 13.64 6.57
C ASP A 235 12.95 13.44 5.73
N ARG A 236 11.85 14.09 6.15
CA ARG A 236 10.56 14.04 5.46
C ARG A 236 10.20 15.35 4.77
N SER A 237 11.14 16.21 4.51
CA SER A 237 10.88 17.50 3.84
C SER A 237 10.33 17.34 2.40
N ASP A 238 10.53 16.16 1.78
CA ASP A 238 10.01 15.76 0.46
C ASP A 238 8.63 15.09 0.50
N SER A 239 8.02 14.95 1.69
CA SER A 239 6.75 14.25 1.82
C SER A 239 5.59 15.04 1.21
N GLN A 240 4.86 14.42 0.29
CA GLN A 240 3.64 14.99 -0.28
C GLN A 240 2.47 15.05 0.73
N TYR A 241 2.52 14.23 1.78
CA TYR A 241 1.53 14.18 2.85
C TYR A 241 2.12 14.75 4.13
N ASN A 242 1.74 15.98 4.46
CA ASN A 242 2.30 16.76 5.58
C ASN A 242 1.74 16.37 6.94
N HIS A 243 1.50 15.10 7.25
CA HIS A 243 1.14 14.68 8.60
C HIS A 243 2.38 14.31 9.42
N CYS A 244 2.35 14.62 10.71
CA CYS A 244 3.46 14.40 11.65
C CYS A 244 4.76 15.13 11.23
N LYS A 245 4.67 16.34 10.70
CA LYS A 245 5.83 17.20 10.41
C LYS A 245 6.40 17.73 11.71
N ILE A 246 7.72 17.77 11.82
CA ILE A 246 8.44 18.45 12.92
C ILE A 246 8.69 19.87 12.46
N ILE A 247 8.12 20.87 13.16
CA ILE A 247 8.21 22.27 12.71
C ILE A 247 9.60 22.86 12.91
N ASN A 248 10.32 22.43 13.94
CA ASN A 248 11.71 22.83 14.22
C ASN A 248 12.72 21.82 13.64
N ASP A 249 12.41 21.18 12.51
CA ASP A 249 13.21 20.10 11.89
C ASP A 249 14.64 20.56 11.50
N THR A 250 14.81 21.83 11.14
CA THR A 250 16.13 22.39 10.83
C THR A 250 17.07 22.36 12.06
N GLU A 251 16.56 22.76 13.22
CA GLU A 251 17.27 22.72 14.49
C GLU A 251 17.61 21.25 14.88
N ILE A 252 16.63 20.36 14.75
CA ILE A 252 16.80 18.93 15.02
C ILE A 252 17.87 18.32 14.11
N LYS A 253 17.87 18.62 12.84
CA LYS A 253 18.91 18.16 11.89
C LYS A 253 20.29 18.67 12.25
N LYS A 254 20.42 19.95 12.65
CA LYS A 254 21.69 20.55 13.10
C LYS A 254 22.22 19.82 14.33
N TYR A 255 21.37 19.58 15.32
CA TYR A 255 21.72 18.83 16.52
C TYR A 255 22.15 17.39 16.21
N LEU A 256 21.36 16.65 15.43
CA LEU A 256 21.63 15.25 15.07
C LEU A 256 22.92 15.11 14.24
N LYS A 257 23.23 16.05 13.32
CA LYS A 257 24.50 16.07 12.60
C LYS A 257 25.71 16.14 13.56
N LYS A 258 25.64 17.01 14.61
CA LYS A 258 26.67 17.10 15.66
C LYS A 258 26.82 15.79 16.45
N LYS A 259 25.75 14.97 16.56
CA LYS A 259 25.76 13.63 17.19
C LYS A 259 26.15 12.49 16.21
N GLY A 260 26.64 12.81 15.03
CA GLY A 260 27.15 11.86 14.03
C GLY A 260 26.04 11.17 13.21
N PHE A 261 24.85 11.76 13.10
CA PHE A 261 23.81 11.22 12.24
C PHE A 261 23.97 11.68 10.77
N LYS A 262 23.76 10.75 9.85
CA LYS A 262 23.49 11.09 8.45
C LYS A 262 22.02 11.43 8.29
N ILE A 263 21.74 12.60 7.76
CA ILE A 263 20.38 13.01 7.38
C ILE A 263 20.07 12.39 6.03
N ILE A 264 18.99 11.62 5.94
CA ILE A 264 18.60 10.83 4.77
C ILE A 264 17.24 11.29 4.26
N ARG A 265 17.21 11.91 3.08
CA ARG A 265 15.99 12.14 2.31
C ARG A 265 15.82 10.97 1.36
N LEU A 266 14.81 10.14 1.60
CA LEU A 266 14.69 8.84 0.93
C LEU A 266 14.44 8.95 -0.58
N SER A 267 13.85 10.03 -1.06
CA SER A 267 13.64 10.27 -2.50
C SER A 267 14.94 10.44 -3.30
N GLU A 268 16.06 10.79 -2.64
CA GLU A 268 17.37 10.95 -3.25
C GLU A 268 18.11 9.63 -3.48
N TYR A 269 17.55 8.52 -2.97
CA TYR A 269 18.17 7.20 -3.03
C TYR A 269 17.30 6.21 -3.79
N SER A 270 17.93 5.42 -4.68
CA SER A 270 17.27 4.27 -5.29
C SER A 270 16.81 3.26 -4.22
N LEU A 271 15.84 2.41 -4.55
CA LEU A 271 15.36 1.39 -3.62
C LEU A 271 16.49 0.47 -3.13
N LYS A 272 17.40 0.08 -4.01
CA LYS A 272 18.57 -0.73 -3.64
C LYS A 272 19.50 -0.02 -2.64
N GLN A 273 19.66 1.29 -2.79
CA GLN A 273 20.45 2.11 -1.86
C GLN A 273 19.72 2.24 -0.52
N GLN A 274 18.41 2.51 -0.51
CA GLN A 274 17.61 2.54 0.72
C GLN A 274 17.74 1.22 1.49
N ILE A 275 17.60 0.07 0.81
CA ILE A 275 17.77 -1.25 1.42
C ILE A 275 19.15 -1.35 2.11
N SER A 276 20.22 -0.89 1.44
CA SER A 276 21.58 -0.96 1.98
C SER A 276 21.78 -0.05 3.20
N ILE A 277 21.25 1.18 3.15
CA ILE A 277 21.29 2.13 4.27
C ILE A 277 20.69 1.49 5.51
N PHE A 278 19.46 0.96 5.40
CA PHE A 278 18.76 0.36 6.53
C PHE A 278 19.35 -0.99 6.99
N LYS A 279 19.91 -1.78 6.07
CA LYS A 279 20.64 -3.00 6.39
C LYS A 279 21.87 -2.73 7.27
N ASN A 280 22.57 -1.61 7.05
CA ASN A 280 23.86 -1.32 7.67
C ASN A 280 23.76 -0.43 8.92
N CYS A 281 22.64 0.27 9.13
CA CYS A 281 22.48 1.17 10.27
C CYS A 281 22.29 0.42 11.60
N ASN A 282 22.67 1.09 12.69
CA ASN A 282 22.50 0.63 14.06
C ASN A 282 21.39 1.40 14.78
N LEU A 283 21.13 2.64 14.31
CA LEU A 283 20.17 3.54 14.91
C LEU A 283 19.43 4.31 13.81
N VAL A 284 18.10 4.24 13.87
CA VAL A 284 17.17 4.96 13.01
C VAL A 284 16.35 5.90 13.86
N VAL A 285 16.35 7.18 13.53
CA VAL A 285 15.46 8.20 14.12
C VAL A 285 14.63 8.80 13.00
N GLY A 286 13.35 9.01 13.22
CA GLY A 286 12.53 9.70 12.24
C GLY A 286 11.08 9.92 12.66
N PRO A 287 10.42 10.92 12.07
CA PRO A 287 8.99 11.13 12.26
C PRO A 287 8.18 10.02 11.61
N HIS A 288 7.01 9.74 12.20
CA HIS A 288 6.09 8.74 11.67
C HIS A 288 5.78 9.00 10.18
N GLY A 289 5.94 7.97 9.35
CA GLY A 289 5.67 8.07 7.92
C GLY A 289 6.15 6.89 7.10
N ALA A 290 5.81 6.89 5.80
CA ALA A 290 6.02 5.78 4.89
C ALA A 290 7.50 5.29 4.81
N GLY A 291 8.46 6.18 5.03
CA GLY A 291 9.89 5.84 5.04
C GLY A 291 10.28 4.83 6.11
N LEU A 292 9.53 4.76 7.23
CA LEU A 292 9.73 3.76 8.28
C LEU A 292 9.38 2.32 7.84
N ALA A 293 8.75 2.12 6.68
CA ALA A 293 8.60 0.78 6.12
C ALA A 293 9.95 0.12 5.83
N ASN A 294 11.01 0.90 5.60
CA ASN A 294 12.38 0.40 5.44
C ASN A 294 12.94 -0.31 6.69
N LEU A 295 12.32 -0.17 7.87
CA LEU A 295 12.65 -0.98 9.06
C LEU A 295 12.57 -2.49 8.78
N ILE A 296 11.88 -2.90 7.71
CA ILE A 296 11.89 -4.26 7.18
C ILE A 296 13.32 -4.74 6.93
N PHE A 297 14.20 -3.85 6.47
CA PHE A 297 15.56 -4.20 6.05
C PHE A 297 16.61 -4.11 7.17
N CYS A 298 16.28 -3.51 8.30
CA CYS A 298 17.19 -3.38 9.44
C CYS A 298 17.63 -4.73 9.99
N LYS A 299 18.87 -4.81 10.46
CA LYS A 299 19.39 -5.97 11.18
C LYS A 299 18.80 -6.07 12.60
N LYS A 300 18.86 -7.24 13.20
CA LYS A 300 18.45 -7.46 14.60
C LYS A 300 19.17 -6.46 15.53
N LYS A 301 18.51 -6.07 16.63
CA LYS A 301 19.01 -5.14 17.66
C LYS A 301 19.21 -3.68 17.19
N THR A 302 18.96 -3.33 15.91
CA THR A 302 18.93 -1.91 15.49
C THR A 302 17.98 -1.13 16.41
N LYS A 303 18.48 -0.02 16.99
CA LYS A 303 17.65 0.91 17.76
C LYS A 303 16.79 1.75 16.83
N VAL A 304 15.54 1.98 17.20
CA VAL A 304 14.58 2.78 16.42
C VAL A 304 13.89 3.77 17.34
N LEU A 305 13.94 5.04 16.98
CA LEU A 305 13.16 6.09 17.61
C LEU A 305 12.14 6.64 16.61
N GLU A 306 10.89 6.30 16.81
CA GLU A 306 9.77 6.85 16.04
C GLU A 306 9.17 8.05 16.76
N ILE A 307 9.11 9.19 16.07
CA ILE A 307 8.53 10.42 16.60
C ILE A 307 7.13 10.57 16.00
N LYS A 308 6.11 10.61 16.83
CA LYS A 308 4.72 10.73 16.37
C LYS A 308 3.83 11.54 17.31
N ASN A 309 2.71 12.04 16.81
CA ASN A 309 1.75 12.74 17.65
C ASN A 309 0.95 11.76 18.54
N ILE A 310 0.50 12.25 19.69
CA ILE A 310 -0.39 11.54 20.61
C ILE A 310 -1.70 11.23 19.86
N GLY A 311 -2.18 9.99 20.00
CA GLY A 311 -3.41 9.53 19.34
C GLY A 311 -3.23 9.01 17.91
N HIS A 312 -2.01 9.04 17.35
CA HIS A 312 -1.78 8.43 16.03
C HIS A 312 -1.97 6.90 16.09
N PRO A 313 -2.96 6.35 15.38
CA PRO A 313 -3.42 4.97 15.62
C PRO A 313 -2.52 3.90 15.00
N ASN A 314 -1.57 4.25 14.12
CA ASN A 314 -0.81 3.28 13.37
C ASN A 314 0.30 2.65 14.21
N ILE A 315 0.26 1.33 14.35
CA ILE A 315 1.27 0.50 15.06
C ILE A 315 2.06 -0.40 14.09
N GLY A 316 1.91 -0.21 12.79
CA GLY A 316 2.50 -1.07 11.78
C GLY A 316 4.03 -1.16 11.87
N TYR A 317 4.71 -0.04 12.10
CA TYR A 317 6.17 0.00 12.21
C TYR A 317 6.69 -0.67 13.50
N GLN A 318 5.93 -0.59 14.59
CA GLN A 318 6.22 -1.34 15.81
C GLN A 318 6.11 -2.86 15.57
N LYS A 319 5.10 -3.31 14.80
CA LYS A 319 4.99 -4.73 14.42
C LYS A 319 6.16 -5.18 13.55
N ILE A 320 6.57 -4.38 12.56
CA ILE A 320 7.77 -4.65 11.76
C ILE A 320 8.98 -4.81 12.68
N SER A 321 9.17 -3.88 13.60
CA SER A 321 10.26 -3.89 14.57
C SER A 321 10.23 -5.13 15.47
N LYS A 322 9.06 -5.51 15.98
CA LYS A 322 8.87 -6.74 16.77
C LYS A 322 9.27 -7.99 15.97
N TYR A 323 8.82 -8.11 14.71
CA TYR A 323 9.15 -9.26 13.88
C TYR A 323 10.64 -9.34 13.51
N ASN A 324 11.29 -8.20 13.34
CA ASN A 324 12.72 -8.09 13.02
C ASN A 324 13.61 -8.04 14.27
N LYS A 325 13.04 -8.12 15.49
CA LYS A 325 13.77 -8.03 16.76
C LYS A 325 14.58 -6.73 16.88
N LEU A 326 13.98 -5.60 16.48
CA LEU A 326 14.54 -4.25 16.66
C LEU A 326 14.17 -3.71 18.05
N LYS A 327 14.99 -2.77 18.57
CA LYS A 327 14.71 -2.04 19.81
C LYS A 327 13.94 -0.76 19.46
N HIS A 328 12.61 -0.80 19.50
CA HIS A 328 11.73 0.28 19.06
C HIS A 328 11.20 1.09 20.25
N GLN A 329 11.44 2.38 20.23
CA GLN A 329 10.93 3.35 21.19
C GLN A 329 10.19 4.49 20.48
N TYR A 330 9.39 5.24 21.25
CA TYR A 330 8.61 6.38 20.77
C TYR A 330 8.93 7.65 21.53
N ILE A 331 8.96 8.76 20.79
CA ILE A 331 8.67 10.08 21.36
C ILE A 331 7.25 10.44 20.92
N MET A 332 6.37 10.56 21.92
CA MET A 332 4.98 10.98 21.71
C MET A 332 4.90 12.48 22.00
N LEU A 333 4.40 13.25 21.01
CA LEU A 333 4.29 14.71 21.10
C LEU A 333 2.83 15.15 20.95
N LYS A 334 2.45 16.21 21.62
CA LYS A 334 1.18 16.88 21.35
C LYS A 334 1.25 17.47 19.93
N LYS A 335 0.15 17.38 19.18
CA LYS A 335 0.02 18.13 17.93
C LYS A 335 -0.15 19.62 18.25
N ILE A 336 0.32 20.47 17.36
CA ILE A 336 0.12 21.91 17.49
C ILE A 336 -1.37 22.20 17.35
N GLU A 337 -1.89 23.08 18.21
CA GLU A 337 -3.29 23.52 18.17
C GLU A 337 -3.61 24.12 16.80
N ASN A 338 -4.87 23.94 16.36
CA ASN A 338 -5.37 24.38 15.06
C ASN A 338 -4.70 23.73 13.83
N ASN A 339 -3.80 22.75 14.01
CA ASN A 339 -3.19 22.01 12.90
C ASN A 339 -3.88 20.68 12.65
N LYS A 340 -4.72 20.61 11.60
CA LYS A 340 -5.43 19.37 11.21
C LYS A 340 -4.50 18.25 10.78
N GLN A 341 -3.27 18.55 10.40
CA GLN A 341 -2.30 17.58 9.88
C GLN A 341 -1.47 16.91 10.98
N GLY A 342 -1.54 17.43 12.22
CA GLY A 342 -0.85 16.86 13.37
C GLY A 342 0.65 17.15 13.39
N ASP A 343 1.05 18.35 12.99
CA ASP A 343 2.43 18.83 13.10
C ASP A 343 2.83 18.96 14.57
N MET A 344 4.13 18.85 14.85
CA MET A 344 4.68 18.72 16.18
C MET A 344 5.91 19.59 16.37
N PHE A 345 6.12 20.07 17.59
CA PHE A 345 7.39 20.64 18.04
C PHE A 345 8.16 19.57 18.82
N LEU A 346 9.42 19.31 18.46
CA LEU A 346 10.28 18.32 19.13
C LEU A 346 11.32 19.03 19.99
N PRO A 347 11.19 19.04 21.33
CA PRO A 347 12.24 19.54 22.22
C PRO A 347 13.52 18.70 22.10
N ILE A 348 14.67 19.33 21.92
CA ILE A 348 15.99 18.64 21.83
C ILE A 348 16.24 17.75 23.04
N LYS A 349 15.90 18.21 24.26
CA LYS A 349 16.04 17.44 25.50
C LYS A 349 15.41 16.04 25.43
N LYS A 350 14.31 15.86 24.69
CA LYS A 350 13.70 14.52 24.48
C LYS A 350 14.56 13.61 23.61
N LEU A 351 15.31 14.17 22.66
CA LEU A 351 16.29 13.40 21.87
C LEU A 351 17.52 13.05 22.71
N GLU A 352 17.98 13.95 23.54
CA GLU A 352 19.13 13.74 24.44
C GLU A 352 18.89 12.54 25.36
N ASN A 353 17.73 12.52 26.03
CA ASN A 353 17.34 11.42 26.91
C ASN A 353 17.29 10.04 26.21
N PHE A 354 17.07 10.03 24.90
CA PHE A 354 17.09 8.77 24.14
C PHE A 354 18.49 8.39 23.67
N LEU A 355 19.36 9.39 23.41
CA LEU A 355 20.68 9.18 22.82
C LEU A 355 21.76 8.89 23.90
N MET A 356 21.47 9.18 25.15
CA MET A 356 22.22 8.69 26.30
C MET A 356 21.96 7.19 26.54
#